data_2f78ef9dafe9a4899bb9455fdfde9972
#
_entry.id   2f78ef9dafe9a4899bb9455fdfde9972
#
_cell.length_a   1.000
_cell.length_b   1.000
_cell.length_c   1.000
_cell.angle_alpha   90.00
_cell.angle_beta   90.00
_cell.angle_gamma   90.00
#
_symmetry.space_group_name_H-M   'P 1'
#
loop_
_entity.id
_entity.type
_entity.pdbx_description
1 polymer ?
#
loop_
_entity_poly.entity_id
_entity_poly.type
_entity_poly.pdbx_seq_one_letter_code
_entity_poly.pdbx_strand_id
1 'polypeptide(L)'
;MLSILIPTFEYDCSDLLTALHLQCETLAQKEQLDYEIIVADDGSNHPVWQTVQSTALSLSHCTFVRQEHNIGRSRIRNYLAQIAKGERLIFIDSHMSIISPNYIQNYLATDADICQGGYVTEANDKWNGNLRYLYERRTRQLNRKHENNAETNRDFHTSNFMVKRQLFLAHPLDESIRRYGYEDVLYGKQLYENGIKVKNIDNPVAFAHFESNSAFVQKTEEGITTLHELRDRIGGFSRLLIHEQRLKKWHLTIPLCGLFSLFRQSMRDNLCGSHPNLHIFDCYKLLFLLSLDRHD
;
A
#
# COMPACT_ATOMS: atom_id res chain seq x y z
N MET A 1 11.68 6.61 21.93
CA MET A 1 10.28 6.13 21.80
C MET A 1 9.97 5.73 20.35
N LEU A 2 9.25 4.63 20.15
CA LEU A 2 8.75 4.12 18.86
C LEU A 2 7.22 4.30 18.79
N SER A 3 6.67 4.77 17.67
CA SER A 3 5.23 4.72 17.43
C SER A 3 4.91 3.76 16.27
N ILE A 4 3.97 2.85 16.48
CA ILE A 4 3.45 1.94 15.44
C ILE A 4 2.06 2.45 15.06
N LEU A 5 1.85 2.71 13.77
CA LEU A 5 0.71 3.44 13.24
C LEU A 5 -0.06 2.56 12.26
N ILE A 6 -1.32 2.23 12.62
CA ILE A 6 -2.18 1.33 11.86
C ILE A 6 -3.41 2.11 11.37
N PRO A 7 -3.42 2.59 10.12
CA PRO A 7 -4.65 3.10 9.52
C PRO A 7 -5.57 1.93 9.16
N THR A 8 -6.84 2.00 9.53
CA THR A 8 -7.84 0.97 9.18
C THR A 8 -9.12 1.58 8.63
N PHE A 9 -9.79 0.87 7.75
CA PHE A 9 -11.11 1.21 7.22
C PHE A 9 -11.83 -0.08 6.81
N GLU A 10 -13.04 -0.30 7.37
CA GLU A 10 -13.89 -1.48 7.11
C GLU A 10 -13.15 -2.83 7.30
N TYR A 11 -12.15 -2.88 8.20
CA TYR A 11 -11.32 -4.06 8.39
C TYR A 11 -11.00 -4.31 9.87
N ASP A 12 -11.08 -5.58 10.31
CA ASP A 12 -10.67 -6.02 11.64
C ASP A 12 -9.15 -6.31 11.65
N CYS A 13 -8.40 -5.45 12.33
CA CYS A 13 -6.95 -5.60 12.50
C CYS A 13 -6.55 -6.06 13.91
N SER A 14 -7.46 -6.66 14.67
CA SER A 14 -7.21 -7.07 16.06
C SER A 14 -6.07 -8.08 16.20
N ASP A 15 -5.95 -9.03 15.27
CA ASP A 15 -4.85 -10.00 15.24
C ASP A 15 -3.50 -9.32 14.98
N LEU A 16 -3.46 -8.39 14.01
CA LEU A 16 -2.27 -7.59 13.72
C LEU A 16 -1.84 -6.78 14.95
N LEU A 17 -2.79 -6.07 15.56
CA LEU A 17 -2.56 -5.26 16.75
C LEU A 17 -1.99 -6.10 17.90
N THR A 18 -2.58 -7.27 18.16
CA THR A 18 -2.14 -8.19 19.21
C THR A 18 -0.73 -8.72 18.94
N ALA A 19 -0.43 -9.10 17.70
CA ALA A 19 0.90 -9.59 17.31
C ALA A 19 1.98 -8.53 17.48
N LEU A 20 1.71 -7.28 17.10
CA LEU A 20 2.63 -6.15 17.27
C LEU A 20 2.84 -5.82 18.74
N HIS A 21 1.77 -5.77 19.52
CA HIS A 21 1.83 -5.53 20.97
C HIS A 21 2.69 -6.57 21.68
N LEU A 22 2.51 -7.86 21.37
CA LEU A 22 3.30 -8.94 21.98
C LEU A 22 4.81 -8.78 21.71
N GLN A 23 5.20 -8.39 20.50
CA GLN A 23 6.61 -8.13 20.18
C GLN A 23 7.14 -6.91 20.94
N CYS A 24 6.36 -5.83 21.01
CA CYS A 24 6.76 -4.63 21.74
C CYS A 24 6.91 -4.88 23.24
N GLU A 25 5.96 -5.59 23.88
CA GLU A 25 6.04 -5.96 25.29
C GLU A 25 7.29 -6.82 25.59
N THR A 26 7.60 -7.77 24.69
CA THR A 26 8.80 -8.59 24.81
C THR A 26 10.08 -7.75 24.78
N LEU A 27 10.14 -6.74 23.89
CA LEU A 27 11.29 -5.84 23.78
C LEU A 27 11.31 -4.82 24.93
N ALA A 28 10.17 -4.33 25.39
CA ALA A 28 10.07 -3.44 26.54
C ALA A 28 10.64 -4.10 27.82
N GLN A 29 10.34 -5.38 28.03
CA GLN A 29 10.87 -6.13 29.18
C GLN A 29 12.36 -6.43 29.07
N LYS A 30 12.88 -6.70 27.87
CA LYS A 30 14.29 -7.10 27.65
C LYS A 30 15.23 -5.91 27.43
N GLU A 31 14.80 -4.91 26.67
CA GLU A 31 15.62 -3.84 26.12
C GLU A 31 15.12 -2.45 26.54
N GLN A 32 14.12 -2.37 27.45
CA GLN A 32 13.49 -1.11 27.90
C GLN A 32 12.94 -0.26 26.74
N LEU A 33 12.37 -0.92 25.72
CA LEU A 33 11.74 -0.22 24.61
C LEU A 33 10.57 0.64 25.11
N ASP A 34 10.65 1.94 24.88
CA ASP A 34 9.53 2.86 25.04
C ASP A 34 8.74 2.95 23.72
N TYR A 35 7.44 2.59 23.75
CA TYR A 35 6.62 2.48 22.55
C TYR A 35 5.16 2.86 22.77
N GLU A 36 4.48 3.14 21.69
CA GLU A 36 3.01 3.23 21.58
C GLU A 36 2.53 2.57 20.27
N ILE A 37 1.29 2.08 20.27
CA ILE A 37 0.60 1.62 19.07
C ILE A 37 -0.68 2.45 18.93
N ILE A 38 -0.85 3.09 17.78
CA ILE A 38 -2.03 3.91 17.49
C ILE A 38 -2.77 3.30 16.30
N VAL A 39 -4.00 2.88 16.54
CA VAL A 39 -4.92 2.45 15.48
C VAL A 39 -5.86 3.59 15.17
N ALA A 40 -5.94 4.00 13.89
CA ALA A 40 -6.87 5.03 13.45
C ALA A 40 -7.88 4.44 12.46
N ASP A 41 -9.14 4.40 12.88
CA ASP A 41 -10.27 4.06 12.03
C ASP A 41 -10.67 5.27 11.19
N ASP A 42 -10.62 5.11 9.86
CA ASP A 42 -10.92 6.17 8.88
C ASP A 42 -12.43 6.26 8.58
N GLY A 43 -13.27 6.26 9.64
CA GLY A 43 -14.71 6.46 9.52
C GLY A 43 -15.47 5.26 8.98
N SER A 44 -15.15 4.03 9.42
CA SER A 44 -15.87 2.82 9.03
C SER A 44 -17.36 2.90 9.37
N ASN A 45 -18.20 2.47 8.43
CA ASN A 45 -19.65 2.36 8.62
C ASN A 45 -20.03 1.04 9.29
N HIS A 46 -19.35 -0.04 8.93
CA HIS A 46 -19.55 -1.35 9.53
C HIS A 46 -19.02 -1.38 10.96
N PRO A 47 -19.71 -2.00 11.94
CA PRO A 47 -19.35 -1.99 13.35
C PRO A 47 -18.06 -2.75 13.69
N VAL A 48 -17.33 -3.26 12.71
CA VAL A 48 -16.01 -3.92 12.89
C VAL A 48 -15.02 -3.09 13.71
N TRP A 49 -15.10 -1.75 13.60
CA TRP A 49 -14.28 -0.83 14.39
C TRP A 49 -14.46 -1.00 15.90
N GLN A 50 -15.64 -1.47 16.38
CA GLN A 50 -15.90 -1.71 17.82
C GLN A 50 -15.05 -2.87 18.36
N THR A 51 -14.84 -3.92 17.55
CA THR A 51 -13.94 -5.04 17.90
C THR A 51 -12.51 -4.55 18.01
N VAL A 52 -12.04 -3.79 17.03
CA VAL A 52 -10.69 -3.19 17.03
C VAL A 52 -10.49 -2.25 18.21
N GLN A 53 -11.49 -1.40 18.52
CA GLN A 53 -11.47 -0.53 19.69
C GLN A 53 -11.37 -1.30 20.98
N SER A 54 -12.22 -2.32 21.16
CA SER A 54 -12.19 -3.19 22.36
C SER A 54 -10.82 -3.84 22.55
N THR A 55 -10.23 -4.36 21.47
CA THR A 55 -8.89 -4.95 21.48
C THR A 55 -7.85 -3.90 21.89
N ALA A 56 -7.85 -2.73 21.26
CA ALA A 56 -6.89 -1.68 21.59
C ALA A 56 -7.00 -1.22 23.05
N LEU A 57 -8.21 -1.06 23.58
CA LEU A 57 -8.44 -0.64 24.96
C LEU A 57 -8.05 -1.72 26.00
N SER A 58 -7.97 -2.99 25.60
CA SER A 58 -7.53 -4.09 26.48
C SER A 58 -6.01 -4.24 26.56
N LEU A 59 -5.24 -3.57 25.69
CA LEU A 59 -3.80 -3.68 25.59
C LEU A 59 -3.10 -2.42 26.11
N SER A 60 -2.00 -2.60 26.87
CA SER A 60 -1.16 -1.50 27.33
C SER A 60 -0.51 -0.75 26.16
N HIS A 61 -0.27 0.54 26.30
CA HIS A 61 0.39 1.37 25.29
C HIS A 61 -0.32 1.43 23.94
N CYS A 62 -1.59 0.97 23.86
CA CYS A 62 -2.41 1.01 22.66
C CYS A 62 -3.46 2.12 22.75
N THR A 63 -3.67 2.83 21.66
CA THR A 63 -4.67 3.90 21.52
C THR A 63 -5.50 3.65 20.28
N PHE A 64 -6.81 3.80 20.40
CA PHE A 64 -7.73 3.78 19.28
C PHE A 64 -8.30 5.18 19.07
N VAL A 65 -8.23 5.67 17.84
CA VAL A 65 -8.84 6.95 17.41
C VAL A 65 -9.76 6.68 16.22
N ARG A 66 -10.84 7.43 16.10
CA ARG A 66 -11.81 7.25 15.02
C ARG A 66 -12.16 8.60 14.38
N GLN A 67 -12.19 8.62 13.05
CA GLN A 67 -12.71 9.72 12.26
C GLN A 67 -14.24 9.59 12.14
N GLU A 68 -14.94 10.72 12.06
CA GLU A 68 -16.39 10.72 11.86
C GLU A 68 -16.79 10.19 10.47
N HIS A 69 -15.93 10.42 9.48
CA HIS A 69 -16.09 10.00 8.09
C HIS A 69 -14.74 9.70 7.45
N ASN A 70 -14.74 8.98 6.34
CA ASN A 70 -13.53 8.64 5.61
C ASN A 70 -12.84 9.89 5.07
N ILE A 71 -11.63 10.15 5.54
CA ILE A 71 -10.79 11.29 5.13
C ILE A 71 -9.75 10.92 4.08
N GLY A 72 -9.54 9.62 3.85
CA GLY A 72 -8.65 9.09 2.82
C GLY A 72 -7.26 8.70 3.30
N ARG A 73 -6.60 7.86 2.50
CA ARG A 73 -5.37 7.13 2.86
C ARG A 73 -4.19 8.02 3.23
N SER A 74 -4.00 9.13 2.51
CA SER A 74 -2.93 10.09 2.81
C SER A 74 -3.20 10.83 4.12
N ARG A 75 -4.42 11.35 4.28
CA ARG A 75 -4.79 12.15 5.45
C ARG A 75 -4.75 11.37 6.74
N ILE A 76 -5.27 10.12 6.74
CA ILE A 76 -5.26 9.31 7.96
C ILE A 76 -3.83 8.97 8.41
N ARG A 77 -2.89 8.75 7.46
CA ARG A 77 -1.47 8.52 7.80
C ARG A 77 -0.79 9.80 8.28
N ASN A 78 -1.06 10.94 7.65
CA ASN A 78 -0.56 12.24 8.10
C ASN A 78 -1.09 12.57 9.51
N TYR A 79 -2.36 12.34 9.76
CA TYR A 79 -2.98 12.52 11.08
C TYR A 79 -2.29 11.62 12.13
N LEU A 80 -2.09 10.34 11.83
CA LEU A 80 -1.39 9.42 12.71
C LEU A 80 0.03 9.93 13.06
N ALA A 81 0.78 10.41 12.07
CA ALA A 81 2.13 10.95 12.31
C ALA A 81 2.12 12.22 13.17
N GLN A 82 1.06 13.04 13.06
CA GLN A 82 0.92 14.27 13.86
C GLN A 82 0.70 13.96 15.34
N ILE A 83 -0.18 12.99 15.65
CA ILE A 83 -0.52 12.62 17.04
C ILE A 83 0.51 11.68 17.68
N ALA A 84 1.33 10.99 16.88
CA ALA A 84 2.38 10.10 17.35
C ALA A 84 3.46 10.87 18.14
N LYS A 85 3.99 10.25 19.21
CA LYS A 85 5.00 10.82 20.10
C LYS A 85 6.41 10.31 19.79
N GLY A 86 6.52 9.14 19.14
CA GLY A 86 7.80 8.49 18.86
C GLY A 86 8.64 9.24 17.82
N GLU A 87 9.95 9.17 17.97
CA GLU A 87 10.92 9.70 17.00
C GLU A 87 10.98 8.87 15.71
N ARG A 88 10.67 7.57 15.83
CA ARG A 88 10.55 6.63 14.71
C ARG A 88 9.09 6.18 14.59
N LEU A 89 8.57 6.20 13.37
CA LEU A 89 7.22 5.79 13.04
C LEU A 89 7.28 4.53 12.17
N ILE A 90 6.60 3.46 12.59
CA ILE A 90 6.34 2.30 11.72
C ILE A 90 4.90 2.40 11.25
N PHE A 91 4.70 2.49 9.94
CA PHE A 91 3.39 2.38 9.32
C PHE A 91 3.18 0.96 8.80
N ILE A 92 2.03 0.39 9.11
CA ILE A 92 1.62 -0.91 8.62
C ILE A 92 0.14 -0.90 8.26
N ASP A 93 -0.21 -1.40 7.08
CA ASP A 93 -1.60 -1.50 6.64
C ASP A 93 -2.36 -2.55 7.45
N SER A 94 -3.59 -2.24 7.82
CA SER A 94 -4.44 -3.08 8.69
C SER A 94 -4.67 -4.51 8.19
N HIS A 95 -4.62 -4.72 6.86
CA HIS A 95 -4.83 -6.04 6.24
C HIS A 95 -3.55 -6.89 6.08
N MET A 96 -2.46 -6.49 6.75
CA MET A 96 -1.20 -7.24 6.79
C MET A 96 -1.12 -8.13 8.01
N SER A 97 -0.31 -9.18 7.92
CA SER A 97 0.04 -10.09 9.01
C SER A 97 1.54 -10.07 9.26
N ILE A 98 1.94 -10.09 10.51
CA ILE A 98 3.34 -10.23 10.92
C ILE A 98 3.76 -11.68 10.77
N ILE A 99 4.84 -11.92 10.02
CA ILE A 99 5.40 -13.26 9.78
C ILE A 99 6.76 -13.46 10.44
N SER A 100 7.47 -12.37 10.75
CA SER A 100 8.76 -12.44 11.43
C SER A 100 8.57 -12.30 12.95
N PRO A 101 9.14 -13.18 13.79
CA PRO A 101 9.12 -13.02 15.24
C PRO A 101 9.95 -11.81 15.71
N ASN A 102 10.84 -11.30 14.87
CA ASN A 102 11.72 -10.18 15.16
C ASN A 102 11.37 -8.92 14.35
N TYR A 103 10.09 -8.79 13.92
CA TYR A 103 9.69 -7.72 13.02
C TYR A 103 10.02 -6.32 13.57
N ILE A 104 9.70 -6.04 14.80
CA ILE A 104 10.00 -4.75 15.46
C ILE A 104 11.51 -4.57 15.65
N GLN A 105 12.21 -5.61 16.12
CA GLN A 105 13.66 -5.58 16.35
C GLN A 105 14.43 -5.31 15.05
N ASN A 106 14.01 -5.90 13.91
CA ASN A 106 14.63 -5.69 12.60
C ASN A 106 14.56 -4.21 12.19
N TYR A 107 13.44 -3.54 12.45
CA TYR A 107 13.31 -2.10 12.20
C TYR A 107 14.18 -1.29 13.13
N LEU A 108 14.20 -1.61 14.44
CA LEU A 108 15.01 -0.88 15.43
C LEU A 108 16.50 -1.00 15.15
N ALA A 109 16.97 -2.15 14.67
CA ALA A 109 18.36 -2.40 14.29
C ALA A 109 18.76 -1.69 12.98
N THR A 110 17.81 -1.16 12.23
CA THR A 110 18.08 -0.51 10.94
C THR A 110 18.47 0.95 11.14
N ASP A 111 19.68 1.32 10.70
CA ASP A 111 20.12 2.71 10.62
C ASP A 111 19.71 3.29 9.25
N ALA A 112 18.59 4.00 9.23
CA ALA A 112 18.06 4.71 8.08
C ALA A 112 17.03 5.77 8.49
N ASP A 113 16.95 6.86 7.73
CA ASP A 113 15.93 7.89 7.95
C ASP A 113 14.54 7.42 7.49
N ILE A 114 14.52 6.59 6.46
CA ILE A 114 13.34 5.87 5.95
C ILE A 114 13.76 4.52 5.38
N CYS A 115 13.02 3.48 5.71
CA CYS A 115 13.20 2.14 5.13
C CYS A 115 11.87 1.42 4.99
N GLN A 116 11.80 0.49 4.05
CA GLN A 116 10.63 -0.35 3.83
C GLN A 116 10.99 -1.83 3.93
N GLY A 117 10.11 -2.61 4.60
CA GLY A 117 10.28 -4.05 4.78
C GLY A 117 9.70 -4.89 3.64
N GLY A 118 8.86 -4.27 2.81
CA GLY A 118 8.15 -4.96 1.75
C GLY A 118 7.07 -5.92 2.26
N TYR A 119 6.53 -6.74 1.34
CA TYR A 119 5.53 -7.76 1.68
C TYR A 119 5.79 -9.05 0.91
N VAL A 120 5.24 -10.14 1.39
CA VAL A 120 5.30 -11.45 0.74
C VAL A 120 3.90 -11.97 0.43
N THR A 121 3.83 -12.78 -0.61
CA THR A 121 2.66 -13.60 -0.93
C THR A 121 3.13 -15.04 -1.01
N GLU A 122 2.86 -15.81 0.03
CA GLU A 122 3.23 -17.23 0.10
C GLU A 122 2.40 -18.08 -0.87
N ALA A 123 2.95 -19.22 -1.28
CA ALA A 123 2.23 -20.16 -2.11
C ALA A 123 1.05 -20.75 -1.31
N ASN A 124 -0.16 -20.60 -1.83
CA ASN A 124 -1.36 -21.13 -1.20
C ASN A 124 -2.41 -21.45 -2.28
N ASP A 125 -2.73 -22.71 -2.44
CA ASP A 125 -3.65 -23.19 -3.49
C ASP A 125 -5.08 -22.67 -3.34
N LYS A 126 -5.49 -22.29 -2.13
CA LYS A 126 -6.79 -21.64 -1.86
C LYS A 126 -6.99 -20.39 -2.72
N TRP A 127 -5.91 -19.71 -3.08
CA TRP A 127 -5.96 -18.43 -3.77
C TRP A 127 -5.62 -18.50 -5.27
N ASN A 128 -5.43 -19.70 -5.84
CA ASN A 128 -5.03 -19.86 -7.25
C ASN A 128 -6.01 -19.26 -8.28
N GLY A 129 -7.28 -19.05 -7.91
CA GLY A 129 -8.28 -18.35 -8.71
C GLY A 129 -8.43 -16.86 -8.38
N ASN A 130 -7.61 -16.31 -7.46
CA ASN A 130 -7.71 -14.93 -7.04
C ASN A 130 -6.73 -14.03 -7.83
N LEU A 131 -7.27 -13.04 -8.54
CA LEU A 131 -6.49 -12.15 -9.43
C LEU A 131 -5.43 -11.35 -8.66
N ARG A 132 -5.78 -10.79 -7.49
CA ARG A 132 -4.83 -10.02 -6.68
C ARG A 132 -3.69 -10.90 -6.18
N TYR A 133 -4.01 -12.06 -5.66
CA TYR A 133 -2.99 -13.02 -5.21
C TYR A 133 -2.01 -13.39 -6.33
N LEU A 134 -2.52 -13.73 -7.52
CA LEU A 134 -1.67 -14.05 -8.67
C LEU A 134 -0.80 -12.86 -9.10
N TYR A 135 -1.37 -11.66 -9.08
CA TYR A 135 -0.66 -10.41 -9.41
C TYR A 135 0.48 -10.14 -8.42
N GLU A 136 0.19 -10.17 -7.11
CA GLU A 136 1.19 -9.90 -6.07
C GLU A 136 2.33 -10.94 -6.07
N ARG A 137 2.01 -12.22 -6.27
CA ARG A 137 3.03 -13.26 -6.43
C ARG A 137 3.96 -13.00 -7.61
N ARG A 138 3.41 -12.63 -8.77
CA ARG A 138 4.20 -12.33 -9.97
C ARG A 138 5.08 -11.10 -9.76
N THR A 139 4.51 -10.04 -9.23
CA THR A 139 5.21 -8.75 -9.01
C THR A 139 6.41 -8.93 -8.09
N ARG A 140 6.25 -9.66 -6.99
CA ARG A 140 7.35 -9.92 -6.08
C ARG A 140 8.48 -10.75 -6.73
N GLN A 141 8.16 -11.76 -7.53
CA GLN A 141 9.19 -12.52 -8.23
C GLN A 141 10.02 -11.64 -9.19
N LEU A 142 9.39 -10.63 -9.79
CA LEU A 142 10.07 -9.68 -10.66
C LEU A 142 10.93 -8.69 -9.84
N ASN A 143 10.43 -8.20 -8.70
CA ASN A 143 11.13 -7.24 -7.85
C ASN A 143 12.35 -7.86 -7.15
N ARG A 144 12.30 -9.15 -6.75
CA ARG A 144 13.47 -9.87 -6.21
C ARG A 144 14.69 -9.87 -7.14
N LYS A 145 14.47 -9.79 -8.46
CA LYS A 145 15.57 -9.67 -9.44
C LYS A 145 16.22 -8.30 -9.48
N HIS A 146 15.62 -7.29 -8.85
CA HIS A 146 16.05 -5.89 -8.85
C HIS A 146 16.47 -5.37 -7.46
N GLU A 147 16.57 -6.23 -6.44
CA GLU A 147 16.88 -5.86 -5.05
C GLU A 147 18.20 -5.10 -4.86
N ASN A 148 19.06 -5.06 -5.86
CA ASN A 148 20.37 -4.38 -5.82
C ASN A 148 20.43 -3.04 -6.59
N ASN A 149 19.31 -2.49 -7.07
CA ASN A 149 19.31 -1.25 -7.84
C ASN A 149 18.84 -0.04 -7.04
N ALA A 150 19.53 1.09 -7.26
CA ALA A 150 19.33 2.40 -6.62
C ALA A 150 17.94 3.05 -6.83
N GLU A 151 16.98 2.37 -7.44
CA GLU A 151 15.63 2.89 -7.75
C GLU A 151 14.57 2.50 -6.71
N THR A 152 14.97 2.32 -5.45
CA THR A 152 14.06 1.89 -4.37
C THR A 152 12.89 2.85 -4.12
N ASN A 153 13.07 4.14 -4.41
CA ASN A 153 12.01 5.14 -4.26
C ASN A 153 10.84 4.93 -5.23
N ARG A 154 11.11 4.37 -6.43
CA ARG A 154 10.06 4.08 -7.43
C ARG A 154 9.14 2.94 -6.99
N ASP A 155 9.69 1.97 -6.26
CA ASP A 155 8.98 0.80 -5.77
C ASP A 155 8.61 0.97 -4.27
N PHE A 156 8.44 2.21 -3.79
CA PHE A 156 8.00 2.51 -2.44
C PHE A 156 6.53 2.14 -2.24
N HIS A 157 6.23 1.51 -1.10
CA HIS A 157 4.87 1.15 -0.69
C HIS A 157 4.59 1.60 0.74
N THR A 158 3.44 2.20 0.96
CA THR A 158 2.99 2.66 2.29
C THR A 158 2.51 1.53 3.21
N SER A 159 2.49 0.29 2.74
CA SER A 159 1.93 -0.84 3.48
C SER A 159 2.81 -1.37 4.61
N ASN A 160 4.13 -1.13 4.57
CA ASN A 160 5.09 -1.62 5.57
C ASN A 160 6.40 -0.83 5.49
N PHE A 161 6.51 0.27 6.25
CA PHE A 161 7.72 1.07 6.27
C PHE A 161 7.96 1.73 7.62
N MET A 162 9.23 2.06 7.91
CA MET A 162 9.64 2.88 9.04
C MET A 162 10.24 4.19 8.53
N VAL A 163 9.96 5.28 9.25
CA VAL A 163 10.48 6.61 8.92
C VAL A 163 10.74 7.42 10.20
N LYS A 164 11.75 8.29 10.20
CA LYS A 164 11.91 9.31 11.24
C LYS A 164 10.73 10.27 11.22
N ARG A 165 10.10 10.52 12.37
CA ARG A 165 8.91 11.39 12.48
C ARG A 165 9.15 12.78 11.89
N GLN A 166 10.30 13.40 12.19
CA GLN A 166 10.64 14.72 11.64
C GLN A 166 10.70 14.72 10.11
N LEU A 167 11.26 13.66 9.51
CA LEU A 167 11.31 13.51 8.06
C LEU A 167 9.92 13.40 7.46
N PHE A 168 9.05 12.57 8.05
CA PHE A 168 7.67 12.39 7.55
C PHE A 168 6.85 13.67 7.67
N LEU A 169 6.98 14.41 8.79
CA LEU A 169 6.28 15.69 8.98
C LEU A 169 6.78 16.79 8.05
N ALA A 170 8.07 16.77 7.67
CA ALA A 170 8.63 17.70 6.67
C ALA A 170 8.20 17.36 5.24
N HIS A 171 7.92 16.09 4.96
CA HIS A 171 7.51 15.57 3.67
C HIS A 171 6.27 14.69 3.83
N PRO A 172 5.09 15.24 4.13
CA PRO A 172 3.87 14.45 4.33
C PRO A 172 3.36 13.88 3.01
N LEU A 173 2.51 12.86 3.10
CA LEU A 173 1.74 12.34 1.97
C LEU A 173 0.82 13.43 1.39
N ASP A 174 0.61 13.42 0.09
CA ASP A 174 -0.26 14.38 -0.59
C ASP A 174 -1.74 14.14 -0.27
N GLU A 175 -2.36 15.09 0.42
CA GLU A 175 -3.76 15.04 0.84
C GLU A 175 -4.76 15.41 -0.26
N SER A 176 -4.28 15.87 -1.41
CA SER A 176 -5.15 16.14 -2.57
C SER A 176 -5.66 14.84 -3.22
N ILE A 177 -4.94 13.72 -3.02
CA ILE A 177 -5.32 12.40 -3.50
C ILE A 177 -6.41 11.83 -2.61
N ARG A 178 -7.65 11.87 -3.08
CA ARG A 178 -8.82 11.38 -2.35
C ARG A 178 -9.26 9.99 -2.76
N ARG A 179 -8.97 9.60 -4.02
CA ARG A 179 -9.27 8.29 -4.59
C ARG A 179 -8.18 7.29 -4.28
N TYR A 180 -8.49 6.03 -4.48
CA TYR A 180 -7.56 4.93 -4.30
C TYR A 180 -6.39 4.98 -5.30
N GLY A 181 -5.17 4.76 -4.80
CA GLY A 181 -3.98 4.40 -5.56
C GLY A 181 -3.04 5.55 -5.91
N TYR A 182 -1.79 5.17 -6.13
CA TYR A 182 -0.67 6.04 -6.52
C TYR A 182 -0.22 7.10 -5.51
N GLU A 183 -0.79 7.14 -4.32
CA GLU A 183 -0.28 7.97 -3.22
C GLU A 183 1.14 7.58 -2.81
N ASP A 184 1.44 6.29 -2.84
CA ASP A 184 2.75 5.70 -2.54
C ASP A 184 3.78 6.02 -3.64
N VAL A 185 3.42 5.87 -4.91
CA VAL A 185 4.29 6.21 -6.05
C VAL A 185 4.62 7.70 -6.06
N LEU A 186 3.63 8.57 -5.81
CA LEU A 186 3.87 10.01 -5.73
C LEU A 186 4.75 10.37 -4.54
N TYR A 187 4.56 9.73 -3.40
CA TYR A 187 5.40 9.93 -2.22
C TYR A 187 6.83 9.46 -2.46
N GLY A 188 7.02 8.29 -3.05
CA GLY A 188 8.34 7.81 -3.46
C GLY A 188 9.07 8.77 -4.40
N LYS A 189 8.34 9.38 -5.36
CA LYS A 189 8.87 10.42 -6.24
C LYS A 189 9.25 11.68 -5.46
N GLN A 190 8.38 12.16 -4.57
CA GLN A 190 8.65 13.32 -3.72
C GLN A 190 9.93 13.13 -2.88
N LEU A 191 10.12 11.96 -2.28
CA LEU A 191 11.33 11.61 -1.55
C LEU A 191 12.56 11.64 -2.45
N TYR A 192 12.47 11.05 -3.65
CA TYR A 192 13.56 11.03 -4.62
C TYR A 192 13.97 12.45 -5.07
N GLU A 193 13.00 13.31 -5.39
CA GLU A 193 13.25 14.70 -5.80
C GLU A 193 13.89 15.55 -4.68
N ASN A 194 13.67 15.19 -3.43
CA ASN A 194 14.31 15.80 -2.26
C ASN A 194 15.63 15.11 -1.85
N GLY A 195 16.16 14.20 -2.68
CA GLY A 195 17.43 13.51 -2.41
C GLY A 195 17.37 12.47 -1.30
N ILE A 196 16.14 12.11 -0.82
CA ILE A 196 15.92 11.14 0.24
C ILE A 196 15.83 9.75 -0.36
N LYS A 197 16.73 8.85 0.06
CA LYS A 197 16.77 7.46 -0.42
C LYS A 197 16.05 6.54 0.55
N VAL A 198 15.07 5.80 0.04
CA VAL A 198 14.42 4.73 0.80
C VAL A 198 15.33 3.50 0.83
N LYS A 199 15.61 2.96 2.02
CA LYS A 199 16.37 1.72 2.19
C LYS A 199 15.41 0.52 2.16
N ASN A 200 15.69 -0.48 1.32
CA ASN A 200 15.00 -1.77 1.39
C ASN A 200 15.66 -2.64 2.46
N ILE A 201 14.85 -3.28 3.29
CA ILE A 201 15.30 -4.25 4.29
C ILE A 201 14.49 -5.54 4.14
N ASP A 202 15.06 -6.66 4.53
CA ASP A 202 14.34 -7.94 4.55
C ASP A 202 13.51 -8.06 5.84
N ASN A 203 12.37 -7.39 5.86
CA ASN A 203 11.43 -7.39 6.98
C ASN A 203 9.98 -7.43 6.51
N PRO A 204 9.62 -8.43 5.67
CA PRO A 204 8.32 -8.45 5.00
C PRO A 204 7.17 -8.78 5.95
N VAL A 205 6.00 -8.26 5.58
CA VAL A 205 4.70 -8.68 6.09
C VAL A 205 3.98 -9.53 5.05
N ALA A 206 2.94 -10.26 5.41
CA ALA A 206 2.12 -11.03 4.49
C ALA A 206 0.71 -10.43 4.36
N PHE A 207 0.03 -10.67 3.24
CA PHE A 207 -1.40 -10.37 3.14
C PHE A 207 -2.20 -11.35 4.01
N ALA A 208 -3.00 -10.84 4.94
CA ALA A 208 -3.91 -11.65 5.75
C ALA A 208 -5.08 -12.19 4.91
N HIS A 209 -5.53 -11.42 3.93
CA HIS A 209 -6.68 -11.75 3.08
C HIS A 209 -6.56 -11.11 1.69
N PHE A 210 -7.18 -11.74 0.70
CA PHE A 210 -7.33 -11.20 -0.65
C PHE A 210 -8.80 -10.95 -0.95
N GLU A 211 -9.11 -9.75 -1.40
CA GLU A 211 -10.44 -9.36 -1.84
C GLU A 211 -10.92 -10.13 -3.08
N SER A 212 -12.21 -10.06 -3.38
CA SER A 212 -12.76 -10.70 -4.58
C SER A 212 -12.15 -10.11 -5.86
N ASN A 213 -12.13 -10.92 -6.94
CA ASN A 213 -11.61 -10.47 -8.23
C ASN A 213 -12.33 -9.22 -8.75
N SER A 214 -13.66 -9.13 -8.58
CA SER A 214 -14.45 -7.97 -8.98
C SER A 214 -14.07 -6.71 -8.20
N ALA A 215 -13.87 -6.83 -6.87
CA ALA A 215 -13.44 -5.71 -6.04
C ALA A 215 -12.03 -5.24 -6.43
N PHE A 216 -11.11 -6.18 -6.71
CA PHE A 216 -9.77 -5.83 -7.14
C PHE A 216 -9.72 -5.17 -8.52
N VAL A 217 -10.54 -5.63 -9.49
CA VAL A 217 -10.68 -4.97 -10.80
C VAL A 217 -11.22 -3.56 -10.64
N GLN A 218 -12.25 -3.36 -9.82
CA GLN A 218 -12.82 -2.04 -9.55
C GLN A 218 -11.79 -1.08 -8.91
N LYS A 219 -11.06 -1.53 -7.89
CA LYS A 219 -9.97 -0.76 -7.28
C LYS A 219 -8.85 -0.44 -8.29
N THR A 220 -8.56 -1.36 -9.19
CA THR A 220 -7.58 -1.14 -10.27
C THR A 220 -8.04 -0.04 -11.22
N GLU A 221 -9.32 -0.05 -11.64
CA GLU A 221 -9.91 0.98 -12.49
C GLU A 221 -9.87 2.35 -11.80
N GLU A 222 -10.22 2.41 -10.50
CA GLU A 222 -10.12 3.63 -9.69
C GLU A 222 -8.68 4.13 -9.60
N GLY A 223 -7.72 3.24 -9.29
CA GLY A 223 -6.30 3.60 -9.23
C GLY A 223 -5.77 4.11 -10.57
N ILE A 224 -6.18 3.51 -11.70
CA ILE A 224 -5.77 4.00 -13.03
C ILE A 224 -6.38 5.37 -13.33
N THR A 225 -7.61 5.65 -12.87
CA THR A 225 -8.21 6.98 -12.97
C THR A 225 -7.41 7.99 -12.16
N THR A 226 -7.01 7.65 -10.95
CA THR A 226 -6.10 8.47 -10.13
C THR A 226 -4.75 8.70 -10.83
N LEU A 227 -4.17 7.66 -11.44
CA LEU A 227 -2.94 7.79 -12.24
C LEU A 227 -3.09 8.76 -13.40
N HIS A 228 -4.23 8.69 -14.10
CA HIS A 228 -4.54 9.60 -15.21
C HIS A 228 -4.60 11.06 -14.73
N GLU A 229 -5.26 11.33 -13.61
CA GLU A 229 -5.34 12.66 -13.00
C GLU A 229 -3.95 13.17 -12.53
N LEU A 230 -3.08 12.27 -12.10
CA LEU A 230 -1.74 12.58 -11.58
C LEU A 230 -0.62 12.45 -12.63
N ARG A 231 -0.96 12.24 -13.92
CA ARG A 231 0.02 11.89 -14.97
C ARG A 231 1.21 12.84 -15.06
N ASP A 232 0.97 14.15 -14.96
CA ASP A 232 2.01 15.18 -15.08
C ASP A 232 2.90 15.21 -13.82
N ARG A 233 2.33 14.86 -12.68
CA ARG A 233 3.02 14.85 -11.39
C ARG A 233 3.85 13.57 -11.21
N ILE A 234 3.37 12.42 -11.65
CA ILE A 234 4.04 11.12 -11.54
C ILE A 234 5.06 10.92 -12.68
N GLY A 235 4.65 11.17 -13.93
CA GLY A 235 5.51 11.08 -15.11
C GLY A 235 6.24 9.74 -15.23
N GLY A 236 7.54 9.79 -15.43
CA GLY A 236 8.39 8.60 -15.63
C GLY A 236 8.52 7.67 -14.41
N PHE A 237 7.91 7.99 -13.25
CA PHE A 237 7.86 7.08 -12.09
C PHE A 237 6.85 5.95 -12.25
N SER A 238 5.87 6.06 -13.16
CA SER A 238 4.94 4.97 -13.47
C SER A 238 5.32 4.25 -14.75
N ARG A 239 5.53 2.91 -14.66
CA ARG A 239 5.76 2.06 -15.85
C ARG A 239 4.57 2.10 -16.81
N LEU A 240 3.35 2.19 -16.27
CA LEU A 240 2.12 2.23 -17.08
C LEU A 240 2.07 3.51 -17.93
N LEU A 241 2.42 4.67 -17.36
CA LEU A 241 2.54 5.93 -18.11
C LEU A 241 3.63 5.89 -19.17
N ILE A 242 4.78 5.25 -18.89
CA ILE A 242 5.85 5.08 -19.89
C ILE A 242 5.35 4.26 -21.08
N HIS A 243 4.59 3.17 -20.85
CA HIS A 243 4.00 2.37 -21.93
C HIS A 243 2.94 3.14 -22.69
N GLU A 244 2.08 3.88 -22.02
CA GLU A 244 1.09 4.78 -22.61
C GLU A 244 1.74 5.79 -23.57
N GLN A 245 2.77 6.50 -23.11
CA GLN A 245 3.51 7.49 -23.92
C GLN A 245 4.14 6.87 -25.16
N ARG A 246 4.67 5.64 -25.06
CA ARG A 246 5.20 4.91 -26.24
C ARG A 246 4.12 4.61 -27.27
N LEU A 247 2.93 4.16 -26.83
CA LEU A 247 1.81 3.88 -27.72
C LEU A 247 1.27 5.15 -28.37
N LYS A 248 1.20 6.25 -27.63
CA LYS A 248 0.84 7.59 -28.17
C LYS A 248 1.82 8.03 -29.25
N LYS A 249 3.13 7.87 -29.02
CA LYS A 249 4.17 8.21 -30.00
C LYS A 249 4.06 7.40 -31.29
N TRP A 250 3.56 6.16 -31.22
CA TRP A 250 3.33 5.30 -32.39
C TRP A 250 1.94 5.46 -33.01
N HIS A 251 1.15 6.43 -32.55
CA HIS A 251 -0.22 6.69 -33.02
C HIS A 251 -1.18 5.49 -32.90
N LEU A 252 -0.93 4.58 -31.95
CA LEU A 252 -1.71 3.37 -31.76
C LEU A 252 -2.92 3.57 -30.82
N THR A 253 -3.10 4.74 -30.24
CA THR A 253 -4.17 5.01 -29.26
C THR A 253 -5.56 4.76 -29.84
N ILE A 254 -5.87 5.33 -31.01
CA ILE A 254 -7.22 5.24 -31.61
C ILE A 254 -7.59 3.80 -31.92
N PRO A 255 -6.77 3.01 -32.67
CA PRO A 255 -7.12 1.62 -32.97
C PRO A 255 -7.22 0.75 -31.71
N LEU A 256 -6.33 0.95 -30.73
CA LEU A 256 -6.37 0.18 -29.49
C LEU A 256 -7.59 0.49 -28.62
N CYS A 257 -8.00 1.76 -28.53
CA CYS A 257 -9.23 2.11 -27.82
C CYS A 257 -10.48 1.58 -28.53
N GLY A 258 -10.50 1.55 -29.88
CA GLY A 258 -11.58 0.90 -30.65
C GLY A 258 -11.68 -0.59 -30.33
N LEU A 259 -10.54 -1.29 -30.33
CA LEU A 259 -10.47 -2.69 -29.97
C LEU A 259 -10.91 -2.93 -28.52
N PHE A 260 -10.45 -2.08 -27.59
CA PHE A 260 -10.83 -2.17 -26.18
C PHE A 260 -12.34 -2.02 -25.98
N SER A 261 -12.99 -1.10 -26.67
CA SER A 261 -14.44 -0.91 -26.55
C SER A 261 -15.24 -2.17 -26.94
N LEU A 262 -14.73 -2.95 -27.88
CA LEU A 262 -15.34 -4.22 -28.32
C LEU A 262 -15.13 -5.35 -27.32
N PHE A 263 -13.96 -5.43 -26.71
CA PHE A 263 -13.56 -6.57 -25.87
C PHE A 263 -13.55 -6.27 -24.37
N ARG A 264 -13.81 -5.03 -23.94
CA ARG A 264 -13.76 -4.60 -22.53
C ARG A 264 -14.55 -5.53 -21.61
N GLN A 265 -15.78 -5.86 -21.98
CA GLN A 265 -16.63 -6.71 -21.15
C GLN A 265 -16.07 -8.12 -21.06
N SER A 266 -15.65 -8.72 -22.16
CA SER A 266 -15.06 -10.07 -22.17
C SER A 266 -13.76 -10.14 -21.36
N MET A 267 -12.90 -9.12 -21.45
CA MET A 267 -11.70 -9.03 -20.60
C MET A 267 -12.09 -8.93 -19.14
N ARG A 268 -13.06 -8.09 -18.80
CA ARG A 268 -13.54 -7.92 -17.42
C ARG A 268 -14.15 -9.21 -16.85
N ASP A 269 -14.92 -9.94 -17.65
CA ASP A 269 -15.52 -11.23 -17.28
C ASP A 269 -14.43 -12.28 -16.99
N ASN A 270 -13.37 -12.33 -17.81
CA ASN A 270 -12.21 -13.18 -17.50
C ASN A 270 -11.55 -12.79 -16.19
N LEU A 271 -11.31 -11.49 -15.96
CA LEU A 271 -10.62 -11.00 -14.77
C LEU A 271 -11.45 -11.20 -13.49
N CYS A 272 -12.77 -11.11 -13.58
CA CYS A 272 -13.68 -11.34 -12.46
C CYS A 272 -14.03 -12.82 -12.26
N GLY A 273 -13.69 -13.69 -13.20
CA GLY A 273 -13.97 -15.12 -13.18
C GLY A 273 -13.07 -15.91 -12.24
N SER A 274 -13.24 -17.24 -12.23
CA SER A 274 -12.48 -18.16 -11.37
C SER A 274 -11.06 -18.48 -11.85
N HIS A 275 -10.72 -18.13 -13.11
CA HIS A 275 -9.39 -18.36 -13.70
C HIS A 275 -8.90 -17.08 -14.41
N PRO A 276 -8.59 -16.02 -13.64
CA PRO A 276 -8.16 -14.76 -14.20
C PRO A 276 -6.77 -14.87 -14.85
N ASN A 277 -6.61 -14.20 -16.00
CA ASN A 277 -5.35 -14.20 -16.74
C ASN A 277 -4.58 -12.91 -16.53
N LEU A 278 -3.35 -12.99 -16.01
CA LEU A 278 -2.51 -11.82 -15.71
C LEU A 278 -2.07 -11.04 -16.96
N HIS A 279 -1.95 -11.68 -18.13
CA HIS A 279 -1.64 -10.97 -19.38
C HIS A 279 -2.84 -10.13 -19.84
N ILE A 280 -4.07 -10.68 -19.71
CA ILE A 280 -5.30 -9.92 -19.94
C ILE A 280 -5.37 -8.75 -18.95
N PHE A 281 -4.99 -8.96 -17.68
CA PHE A 281 -4.95 -7.90 -16.68
C PHE A 281 -3.98 -6.76 -17.04
N ASP A 282 -2.78 -7.10 -17.52
CA ASP A 282 -1.80 -6.07 -17.94
C ASP A 282 -2.29 -5.29 -19.17
N CYS A 283 -2.85 -5.99 -20.15
CA CYS A 283 -3.49 -5.34 -21.31
C CYS A 283 -4.68 -4.46 -20.88
N TYR A 284 -5.53 -4.98 -19.99
CA TYR A 284 -6.69 -4.26 -19.49
C TYR A 284 -6.29 -2.93 -18.83
N LYS A 285 -5.32 -2.94 -17.94
CA LYS A 285 -4.82 -1.73 -17.27
C LYS A 285 -4.37 -0.66 -18.28
N LEU A 286 -3.58 -1.07 -19.27
CA LEU A 286 -3.06 -0.14 -20.28
C LEU A 286 -4.15 0.41 -21.20
N LEU A 287 -5.05 -0.46 -21.66
CA LEU A 287 -6.15 -0.06 -22.53
C LEU A 287 -7.19 0.80 -21.80
N PHE A 288 -7.44 0.49 -20.53
CA PHE A 288 -8.30 1.32 -19.69
C PHE A 288 -7.72 2.73 -19.52
N LEU A 289 -6.41 2.85 -19.23
CA LEU A 289 -5.73 4.15 -19.15
C LEU A 289 -5.84 4.94 -20.46
N LEU A 290 -5.56 4.30 -21.60
CA LEU A 290 -5.70 4.94 -22.92
C LEU A 290 -7.13 5.40 -23.22
N SER A 291 -8.14 4.69 -22.70
CA SER A 291 -9.54 5.01 -22.93
C SER A 291 -10.01 6.27 -22.18
N LEU A 292 -9.34 6.63 -21.07
CA LEU A 292 -9.67 7.84 -20.30
C LEU A 292 -9.39 9.13 -21.08
N ASP A 293 -8.35 9.13 -21.93
CA ASP A 293 -8.04 10.29 -22.79
C ASP A 293 -9.11 10.65 -23.84
N ARG A 294 -10.09 9.78 -24.07
CA ARG A 294 -11.17 10.05 -25.04
C ARG A 294 -12.37 10.79 -24.43
N HIS A 295 -12.39 10.90 -23.14
CA HIS A 295 -13.48 11.53 -22.40
C HIS A 295 -13.12 12.92 -21.88
N ASP A 296 -11.84 13.32 -22.05
CA ASP A 296 -11.34 14.68 -21.89
C ASP A 296 -11.33 15.41 -23.26
#